data_f319345d0189d82718991ab5518150d5
#
_entry.id   f319345d0189d82718991ab5518150d5
#
_cell.length_a   1.000
_cell.length_b   1.000
_cell.length_c   1.000
_cell.angle_alpha   90.00
_cell.angle_beta   90.00
_cell.angle_gamma   90.00
#
_symmetry.space_group_name_H-M   'P 1'
#
loop_
_entity.id
_entity.type
_entity.pdbx_description
1 polymer ?
#
loop_
_entity_poly.entity_id
_entity_poly.type
_entity_poly.pdbx_seq_one_letter_code
_entity_poly.pdbx_strand_id
1 'polypeptide(L)'
;MPDSVMTLFPNVLRSFEAMKMSLQAALAFNQVQMQTVTASVDNFKSMQELTLDLTRQSLHLLPSGYLQNGDKLLELYQEGAASLLDVFKENVLTQLNRLHQKRAGELDFLNLFTDQAPRQDWTVEYDPSKILLDLPGLRVIDISTNVRHRILNYGVVFAPRAGHHSNIAERVALFLRDNGLTRMAVVEQKCAEEIPLFVDGNRHREDFESQVDQYRQVLELLKLRTGHPAHLIAICQPGPLLLSTLILHPELGRTFGSAGSPMHTEAESGILTDFARRAGEDYIDRMIAFFGHTIDEDHAGAGRLTYDGRLQVLGFYSMAWDQHFKNFKNLLTDLKNGENKAARHQKVFYQWYNTAHHFPAGFIRDTYKKIFIQNALIRGRLKIGRKAVAIENYPARIPIWAMGGTADHIAPPLQAVGHLDLIPEMPAQNRLRLLCDAGHMGLFRSQRVLEKYYRRVADFLMTHSDYANRKFCY
;
A
#
# COMPACT_ATOMS: atom_id res chain seq x y z
N MET A 1 -9.01 14.60 4.10
CA MET A 1 -8.88 13.52 3.07
C MET A 1 -7.42 13.43 2.67
N PRO A 2 -6.86 12.25 2.48
CA PRO A 2 -5.45 12.15 2.08
C PRO A 2 -5.25 12.81 0.73
N ASP A 3 -4.34 13.73 0.66
CA ASP A 3 -4.03 14.51 -0.54
C ASP A 3 -3.07 13.75 -1.47
N SER A 4 -3.29 13.86 -2.77
CA SER A 4 -2.34 13.34 -3.75
C SER A 4 -1.05 14.18 -3.75
N VAL A 5 0.11 13.53 -3.95
CA VAL A 5 1.41 14.23 -4.13
C VAL A 5 1.34 15.30 -5.23
N MET A 6 0.51 15.10 -6.25
CA MET A 6 0.36 16.04 -7.36
C MET A 6 -0.24 17.37 -6.96
N THR A 7 -0.96 17.46 -5.84
CA THR A 7 -1.50 18.74 -5.35
C THR A 7 -0.40 19.71 -4.90
N LEU A 8 0.83 19.24 -4.68
CA LEU A 8 2.02 20.10 -4.48
C LEU A 8 2.41 20.86 -5.75
N PHE A 9 1.94 20.45 -6.92
CA PHE A 9 2.31 21.01 -8.21
C PHE A 9 1.07 21.49 -8.99
N PRO A 10 0.40 22.59 -8.57
CA PRO A 10 -0.91 22.98 -9.11
C PRO A 10 -0.94 23.15 -10.63
N ASN A 11 0.13 23.66 -11.23
CA ASN A 11 0.21 23.84 -12.69
C ASN A 11 0.34 22.51 -13.44
N VAL A 12 1.07 21.54 -12.88
CA VAL A 12 1.20 20.18 -13.44
C VAL A 12 -0.13 19.46 -13.30
N LEU A 13 -0.78 19.57 -12.14
CA LEU A 13 -2.10 19.00 -11.89
C LEU A 13 -3.13 19.54 -12.88
N ARG A 14 -3.21 20.87 -13.09
CA ARG A 14 -4.09 21.48 -14.09
C ARG A 14 -3.82 20.96 -15.51
N SER A 15 -2.55 20.74 -15.87
CA SER A 15 -2.20 20.18 -17.17
C SER A 15 -2.68 18.72 -17.30
N PHE A 16 -2.57 17.93 -16.23
CA PHE A 16 -3.07 16.56 -16.21
C PHE A 16 -4.61 16.50 -16.27
N GLU A 17 -5.30 17.39 -15.56
CA GLU A 17 -6.76 17.50 -15.63
C GLU A 17 -7.23 17.90 -17.04
N ALA A 18 -6.56 18.85 -17.69
CA ALA A 18 -6.87 19.23 -19.05
C ALA A 18 -6.65 18.06 -20.05
N MET A 19 -5.57 17.30 -19.86
CA MET A 19 -5.28 16.10 -20.65
C MET A 19 -6.33 15.00 -20.42
N LYS A 20 -6.75 14.80 -19.19
CA LYS A 20 -7.82 13.87 -18.79
C LYS A 20 -9.14 14.23 -19.48
N MET A 21 -9.55 15.50 -19.43
CA MET A 21 -10.75 15.98 -20.11
C MET A 21 -10.67 15.75 -21.62
N SER A 22 -9.51 16.01 -22.24
CA SER A 22 -9.28 15.77 -23.66
C SER A 22 -9.40 14.27 -24.02
N LEU A 23 -8.85 13.40 -23.21
CA LEU A 23 -8.96 11.93 -23.40
C LEU A 23 -10.39 11.43 -23.21
N GLN A 24 -11.13 11.94 -22.23
CA GLN A 24 -12.54 11.61 -22.03
C GLN A 24 -13.40 12.01 -23.22
N ALA A 25 -13.19 13.23 -23.77
CA ALA A 25 -13.86 13.69 -24.96
C ALA A 25 -13.52 12.81 -26.17
N ALA A 26 -12.23 12.43 -26.30
CA ALA A 26 -11.78 11.57 -27.40
C ALA A 26 -12.34 10.14 -27.32
N LEU A 27 -12.52 9.61 -26.10
CA LEU A 27 -13.17 8.31 -25.88
C LEU A 27 -14.65 8.34 -26.23
N ALA A 28 -15.37 9.38 -25.80
CA ALA A 28 -16.78 9.59 -26.18
C ALA A 28 -16.95 9.71 -27.69
N PHE A 29 -16.09 10.49 -28.36
CA PHE A 29 -16.10 10.62 -29.83
C PHE A 29 -15.85 9.29 -30.52
N ASN A 30 -14.87 8.49 -30.07
CA ASN A 30 -14.63 7.15 -30.63
C ASN A 30 -15.85 6.23 -30.50
N GLN A 31 -16.54 6.29 -29.36
CA GLN A 31 -17.74 5.49 -29.13
C GLN A 31 -18.85 5.88 -30.11
N VAL A 32 -19.06 7.19 -30.36
CA VAL A 32 -20.00 7.68 -31.35
C VAL A 32 -19.59 7.22 -32.74
N GLN A 33 -18.31 7.29 -33.10
CA GLN A 33 -17.82 6.79 -34.38
C GLN A 33 -18.12 5.30 -34.60
N MET A 34 -17.87 4.46 -33.58
CA MET A 34 -18.18 3.03 -33.67
C MET A 34 -19.67 2.76 -33.86
N GLN A 35 -20.54 3.49 -33.14
CA GLN A 35 -21.99 3.40 -33.30
C GLN A 35 -22.43 3.85 -34.69
N THR A 36 -21.85 4.96 -35.19
CA THR A 36 -22.16 5.49 -36.52
C THR A 36 -21.76 4.52 -37.64
N VAL A 37 -20.58 3.91 -37.55
CA VAL A 37 -20.12 2.90 -38.52
C VAL A 37 -21.06 1.71 -38.52
N THR A 38 -21.43 1.21 -37.34
CA THR A 38 -22.38 0.09 -37.20
C THR A 38 -23.71 0.43 -37.85
N ALA A 39 -24.34 1.56 -37.47
CA ALA A 39 -25.64 1.96 -37.97
C ALA A 39 -25.62 2.24 -39.50
N SER A 40 -24.54 2.85 -40.00
CA SER A 40 -24.41 3.14 -41.45
C SER A 40 -24.32 1.87 -42.26
N VAL A 41 -23.56 0.87 -41.82
CA VAL A 41 -23.47 -0.42 -42.56
C VAL A 41 -24.77 -1.19 -42.46
N ASP A 42 -25.43 -1.23 -41.30
CA ASP A 42 -26.70 -1.91 -41.15
C ASP A 42 -27.82 -1.23 -42.01
N ASN A 43 -27.88 0.09 -42.04
CA ASN A 43 -28.80 0.84 -42.89
C ASN A 43 -28.51 0.59 -44.39
N PHE A 44 -27.23 0.54 -44.78
CA PHE A 44 -26.87 0.25 -46.17
C PHE A 44 -27.31 -1.14 -46.62
N LYS A 45 -27.13 -2.15 -45.74
CA LYS A 45 -27.62 -3.52 -45.96
C LYS A 45 -29.13 -3.55 -46.15
N SER A 46 -29.88 -2.88 -45.27
CA SER A 46 -31.33 -2.80 -45.37
C SER A 46 -31.81 -2.13 -46.66
N MET A 47 -31.12 -1.07 -47.09
CA MET A 47 -31.40 -0.44 -48.40
C MET A 47 -31.10 -1.37 -49.58
N GLN A 48 -30.02 -2.13 -49.49
CA GLN A 48 -29.63 -3.11 -50.50
C GLN A 48 -30.68 -4.24 -50.61
N GLU A 49 -31.14 -4.77 -49.49
CA GLU A 49 -32.22 -5.76 -49.44
C GLU A 49 -33.51 -5.24 -50.11
N LEU A 50 -33.94 -4.02 -49.75
CA LEU A 50 -35.10 -3.39 -50.35
C LEU A 50 -34.95 -3.21 -51.87
N THR A 51 -33.77 -2.76 -52.32
CA THR A 51 -33.49 -2.58 -53.74
C THR A 51 -33.53 -3.91 -54.49
N LEU A 52 -33.00 -4.98 -53.89
CA LEU A 52 -33.03 -6.32 -54.49
C LEU A 52 -34.45 -6.90 -54.54
N ASP A 53 -35.28 -6.69 -53.52
CA ASP A 53 -36.67 -7.08 -53.52
C ASP A 53 -37.48 -6.37 -54.60
N LEU A 54 -37.28 -5.06 -54.77
CA LEU A 54 -37.91 -4.30 -55.86
C LEU A 54 -37.43 -4.80 -57.25
N THR A 55 -36.15 -5.15 -57.37
CA THR A 55 -35.59 -5.72 -58.59
C THR A 55 -36.17 -7.09 -58.89
N ARG A 56 -36.31 -7.97 -57.86
CA ARG A 56 -36.98 -9.28 -58.02
C ARG A 56 -38.44 -9.10 -58.49
N GLN A 57 -39.17 -8.21 -57.83
CA GLN A 57 -40.57 -7.93 -58.24
C GLN A 57 -40.66 -7.44 -59.71
N SER A 58 -39.69 -6.63 -60.13
CA SER A 58 -39.60 -6.16 -61.47
C SER A 58 -39.27 -7.27 -62.51
N LEU A 59 -38.38 -8.17 -62.15
CA LEU A 59 -38.01 -9.36 -62.89
C LEU A 59 -39.21 -10.33 -63.12
N HIS A 60 -40.09 -10.45 -62.14
CA HIS A 60 -41.30 -11.27 -62.24
C HIS A 60 -42.32 -10.73 -63.23
N LEU A 61 -42.14 -9.53 -63.70
CA LEU A 61 -42.96 -8.96 -64.80
C LEU A 61 -42.41 -9.31 -66.19
N LEU A 62 -41.27 -9.98 -66.35
CA LEU A 62 -40.64 -10.39 -67.58
C LEU A 62 -41.03 -11.86 -67.96
N PRO A 63 -40.97 -12.25 -69.24
CA PRO A 63 -41.28 -13.60 -69.67
C PRO A 63 -40.39 -14.65 -69.01
N SER A 64 -40.99 -15.83 -68.78
CA SER A 64 -40.46 -16.91 -67.83
C SER A 64 -39.07 -17.44 -68.21
N GLY A 65 -38.49 -17.19 -69.34
CA GLY A 65 -37.13 -17.66 -69.69
C GLY A 65 -35.96 -16.82 -69.09
N TYR A 66 -36.24 -15.62 -68.57
CA TYR A 66 -35.23 -14.75 -67.93
C TYR A 66 -35.11 -14.93 -66.40
N LEU A 67 -36.08 -15.56 -65.83
CA LEU A 67 -36.21 -15.61 -64.33
C LEU A 67 -35.16 -16.49 -63.66
N GLN A 68 -34.83 -17.69 -64.19
CA GLN A 68 -33.95 -18.65 -63.49
C GLN A 68 -32.50 -18.18 -63.36
N ASN A 69 -31.97 -17.39 -64.25
CA ASN A 69 -30.61 -16.85 -64.20
C ASN A 69 -30.55 -15.49 -63.47
N GLY A 70 -31.64 -14.70 -63.52
CA GLY A 70 -31.74 -13.42 -62.85
C GLY A 70 -31.71 -13.50 -61.34
N ASP A 71 -32.51 -14.39 -60.75
CA ASP A 71 -32.58 -14.58 -59.32
C ASP A 71 -31.25 -15.08 -58.76
N LYS A 72 -30.58 -16.02 -59.43
CA LYS A 72 -29.29 -16.54 -59.02
C LYS A 72 -28.17 -15.51 -59.07
N LEU A 73 -28.20 -14.63 -60.02
CA LEU A 73 -27.27 -13.49 -60.15
C LEU A 73 -27.49 -12.47 -59.03
N LEU A 74 -28.74 -12.18 -58.70
CA LEU A 74 -29.09 -11.28 -57.58
C LEU A 74 -28.69 -11.85 -56.24
N GLU A 75 -28.87 -13.16 -55.99
CA GLU A 75 -28.41 -13.85 -54.77
C GLU A 75 -26.87 -13.75 -54.60
N LEU A 76 -26.12 -14.08 -55.66
CA LEU A 76 -24.65 -13.99 -55.66
C LEU A 76 -24.16 -12.56 -55.41
N TYR A 77 -24.84 -11.55 -56.00
CA TYR A 77 -24.53 -10.14 -55.76
C TYR A 77 -24.82 -9.73 -54.31
N GLN A 78 -25.95 -10.18 -53.77
CA GLN A 78 -26.35 -9.91 -52.38
C GLN A 78 -25.35 -10.48 -51.39
N GLU A 79 -24.99 -11.76 -51.51
CA GLU A 79 -24.03 -12.44 -50.65
C GLU A 79 -22.64 -11.79 -50.74
N GLY A 80 -22.16 -11.47 -51.94
CA GLY A 80 -20.86 -10.84 -52.15
C GLY A 80 -20.79 -9.43 -51.58
N ALA A 81 -21.81 -8.63 -51.78
CA ALA A 81 -21.87 -7.26 -51.26
C ALA A 81 -22.02 -7.21 -49.72
N ALA A 82 -22.85 -8.09 -49.16
CA ALA A 82 -23.01 -8.22 -47.72
C ALA A 82 -21.70 -8.65 -47.05
N SER A 83 -21.00 -9.61 -47.64
CA SER A 83 -19.69 -10.08 -47.13
C SER A 83 -18.63 -8.97 -47.17
N LEU A 84 -18.55 -8.17 -48.20
CA LEU A 84 -17.63 -7.03 -48.29
C LEU A 84 -17.93 -5.96 -47.24
N LEU A 85 -19.21 -5.66 -47.00
CA LEU A 85 -19.62 -4.71 -45.95
C LEU A 85 -19.29 -5.21 -44.54
N ASP A 86 -19.42 -6.50 -44.29
CA ASP A 86 -19.04 -7.09 -42.99
C ASP A 86 -17.55 -7.02 -42.79
N VAL A 87 -16.73 -7.36 -43.77
CA VAL A 87 -15.26 -7.24 -43.68
C VAL A 87 -14.84 -5.77 -43.47
N PHE A 88 -15.48 -4.82 -44.16
CA PHE A 88 -15.23 -3.40 -43.97
C PHE A 88 -15.59 -2.97 -42.53
N LYS A 89 -16.80 -3.34 -42.05
CA LYS A 89 -17.29 -3.05 -40.70
C LYS A 89 -16.31 -3.58 -39.65
N GLU A 90 -15.92 -4.86 -39.76
CA GLU A 90 -14.99 -5.50 -38.81
C GLU A 90 -13.62 -4.80 -38.81
N ASN A 91 -13.06 -4.48 -39.95
CA ASN A 91 -11.75 -3.83 -40.02
C ASN A 91 -11.79 -2.43 -39.40
N VAL A 92 -12.80 -1.61 -39.70
CA VAL A 92 -12.93 -0.28 -39.10
C VAL A 92 -13.21 -0.32 -37.63
N LEU A 93 -14.11 -1.20 -37.16
CA LEU A 93 -14.40 -1.35 -35.72
C LEU A 93 -13.20 -1.88 -34.97
N THR A 94 -12.43 -2.81 -35.55
CA THR A 94 -11.20 -3.30 -34.93
C THR A 94 -10.20 -2.17 -34.71
N GLN A 95 -10.02 -1.29 -35.64
CA GLN A 95 -9.11 -0.14 -35.53
C GLN A 95 -9.61 0.88 -34.50
N LEU A 96 -10.91 1.19 -34.53
CA LEU A 96 -11.52 2.10 -33.55
C LEU A 96 -11.45 1.53 -32.10
N ASN A 97 -11.69 0.24 -31.95
CA ASN A 97 -11.56 -0.44 -30.65
C ASN A 97 -10.12 -0.39 -30.11
N ARG A 98 -9.11 -0.63 -30.97
CA ARG A 98 -7.70 -0.50 -30.58
C ARG A 98 -7.35 0.91 -30.14
N LEU A 99 -7.86 1.92 -30.86
CA LEU A 99 -7.65 3.33 -30.52
C LEU A 99 -8.34 3.69 -29.19
N HIS A 100 -9.57 3.21 -28.99
CA HIS A 100 -10.33 3.38 -27.76
C HIS A 100 -9.58 2.77 -26.58
N GLN A 101 -9.11 1.54 -26.70
CA GLN A 101 -8.33 0.84 -25.66
C GLN A 101 -7.06 1.61 -25.29
N LYS A 102 -6.30 2.11 -26.28
CA LYS A 102 -5.10 2.91 -26.00
C LYS A 102 -5.42 4.18 -25.21
N ARG A 103 -6.46 4.92 -25.59
CA ARG A 103 -6.89 6.14 -24.91
C ARG A 103 -7.43 5.85 -23.50
N ALA A 104 -8.17 4.77 -23.34
CA ALA A 104 -8.63 4.32 -22.03
C ALA A 104 -7.44 4.00 -21.10
N GLY A 105 -6.42 3.31 -21.60
CA GLY A 105 -5.19 3.05 -20.84
C GLY A 105 -4.41 4.32 -20.48
N GLU A 106 -4.38 5.33 -21.35
CA GLU A 106 -3.78 6.63 -21.05
C GLU A 106 -4.58 7.39 -19.98
N LEU A 107 -5.91 7.35 -20.04
CA LEU A 107 -6.79 7.93 -19.03
C LEU A 107 -6.59 7.25 -17.66
N ASP A 108 -6.56 5.93 -17.63
CA ASP A 108 -6.31 5.14 -16.42
C ASP A 108 -4.96 5.48 -15.78
N PHE A 109 -3.93 5.71 -16.60
CA PHE A 109 -2.62 6.13 -16.10
C PHE A 109 -2.67 7.53 -15.48
N LEU A 110 -3.36 8.49 -16.11
CA LEU A 110 -3.51 9.84 -15.55
C LEU A 110 -4.31 9.84 -14.25
N ASN A 111 -5.33 9.00 -14.13
CA ASN A 111 -6.14 8.87 -12.92
C ASN A 111 -5.32 8.48 -11.68
N LEU A 112 -4.15 7.83 -11.85
CA LEU A 112 -3.24 7.56 -10.72
C LEU A 112 -2.70 8.83 -10.05
N PHE A 113 -2.70 9.96 -10.76
CA PHE A 113 -2.12 11.22 -10.30
C PHE A 113 -3.15 12.31 -10.04
N THR A 114 -4.32 12.23 -10.67
CA THR A 114 -5.37 13.24 -10.60
C THR A 114 -6.50 12.86 -9.66
N ASP A 115 -6.85 11.58 -9.61
CA ASP A 115 -7.93 11.12 -8.76
C ASP A 115 -7.42 10.94 -7.33
N GLN A 116 -8.25 11.31 -6.36
CA GLN A 116 -8.01 10.88 -4.99
C GLN A 116 -8.08 9.36 -4.99
N ALA A 117 -6.99 8.72 -4.54
CA ALA A 117 -7.02 7.27 -4.42
C ALA A 117 -8.18 6.88 -3.50
N PRO A 118 -9.03 5.93 -3.92
CA PRO A 118 -10.03 5.40 -3.02
C PRO A 118 -9.30 4.87 -1.78
N ARG A 119 -9.88 5.11 -0.61
CA ARG A 119 -9.38 4.46 0.62
C ARG A 119 -9.26 2.98 0.29
N GLN A 120 -8.04 2.48 0.28
CA GLN A 120 -7.85 1.05 0.03
C GLN A 120 -8.43 0.32 1.23
N ASP A 121 -9.53 -0.35 1.00
CA ASP A 121 -10.15 -1.19 2.01
C ASP A 121 -9.17 -2.29 2.41
N TRP A 122 -9.29 -2.71 3.65
CA TRP A 122 -8.58 -3.88 4.14
C TRP A 122 -8.93 -5.07 3.25
N THR A 123 -7.96 -5.95 2.99
CA THR A 123 -8.20 -7.21 2.27
C THR A 123 -9.12 -8.14 3.06
N VAL A 124 -9.12 -8.00 4.39
CA VAL A 124 -10.13 -8.56 5.29
C VAL A 124 -11.24 -7.53 5.42
N GLU A 125 -12.47 -7.97 5.34
CA GLU A 125 -13.65 -7.14 5.51
C GLU A 125 -13.53 -6.32 6.80
N TYR A 126 -13.45 -4.99 6.63
CA TYR A 126 -13.34 -4.05 7.72
C TYR A 126 -14.70 -3.91 8.40
N ASP A 127 -14.83 -4.54 9.56
CA ASP A 127 -15.99 -4.42 10.42
C ASP A 127 -15.59 -3.65 11.68
N PRO A 128 -16.29 -2.57 12.04
CA PRO A 128 -16.06 -1.85 13.30
C PRO A 128 -16.07 -2.75 14.54
N SER A 129 -16.81 -3.87 14.52
CA SER A 129 -16.82 -4.86 15.61
C SER A 129 -15.47 -5.54 15.83
N LYS A 130 -14.55 -5.48 14.86
CA LYS A 130 -13.19 -6.02 14.95
C LYS A 130 -12.18 -5.03 15.54
N ILE A 131 -12.57 -3.80 15.81
CA ILE A 131 -11.73 -2.85 16.52
C ILE A 131 -11.64 -3.26 17.98
N LEU A 132 -10.47 -3.72 18.41
CA LEU A 132 -10.23 -4.09 19.80
C LEU A 132 -9.98 -2.89 20.70
N LEU A 133 -9.37 -1.85 20.14
CA LEU A 133 -8.99 -0.63 20.84
C LEU A 133 -8.90 0.52 19.82
N ASP A 134 -9.46 1.65 20.18
CA ASP A 134 -9.36 2.90 19.42
C ASP A 134 -8.73 3.97 20.32
N LEU A 135 -7.46 4.27 20.10
CA LEU A 135 -6.68 5.27 20.82
C LEU A 135 -6.56 6.55 20.00
N PRO A 136 -6.14 7.65 20.58
CA PRO A 136 -6.01 8.91 19.85
C PRO A 136 -5.23 8.79 18.53
N GLY A 137 -4.05 8.16 18.55
CA GLY A 137 -3.15 8.08 17.39
C GLY A 137 -3.21 6.77 16.59
N LEU A 138 -3.94 5.75 17.06
CA LEU A 138 -3.94 4.43 16.42
C LEU A 138 -5.21 3.62 16.70
N ARG A 139 -5.45 2.59 15.87
CA ARG A 139 -6.49 1.57 16.08
C ARG A 139 -5.87 0.18 16.08
N VAL A 140 -6.44 -0.71 16.89
CA VAL A 140 -6.08 -2.14 16.90
C VAL A 140 -7.21 -2.93 16.28
N ILE A 141 -6.91 -3.61 15.19
CA ILE A 141 -7.90 -4.36 14.41
C ILE A 141 -7.61 -5.85 14.56
N ASP A 142 -8.61 -6.61 15.01
CA ASP A 142 -8.52 -8.07 15.13
C ASP A 142 -8.74 -8.71 13.75
N ILE A 143 -7.75 -9.47 13.31
CA ILE A 143 -7.82 -10.27 12.08
C ILE A 143 -7.71 -11.76 12.36
N SER A 144 -7.94 -12.18 13.59
CA SER A 144 -7.90 -13.59 14.00
C SER A 144 -8.88 -14.45 13.21
N THR A 145 -8.54 -15.72 13.03
CA THR A 145 -9.45 -16.68 12.41
C THR A 145 -10.50 -17.18 13.41
N ASN A 146 -11.66 -17.60 12.92
CA ASN A 146 -12.76 -18.18 13.73
C ASN A 146 -12.51 -19.66 14.05
N VAL A 147 -11.32 -20.00 14.55
CA VAL A 147 -10.96 -21.38 14.92
C VAL A 147 -10.55 -21.44 16.40
N ARG A 148 -10.56 -22.63 16.98
CA ARG A 148 -9.99 -22.82 18.32
C ARG A 148 -8.49 -22.57 18.27
N HIS A 149 -8.03 -21.49 18.92
CA HIS A 149 -6.63 -21.13 18.93
C HIS A 149 -5.82 -22.11 19.80
N ARG A 150 -4.77 -22.67 19.21
CA ARG A 150 -3.79 -23.50 19.93
C ARG A 150 -2.73 -22.65 20.62
N ILE A 151 -2.34 -21.55 19.98
CA ILE A 151 -1.42 -20.55 20.52
C ILE A 151 -2.24 -19.55 21.32
N LEU A 152 -1.79 -19.26 22.56
CA LEU A 152 -2.49 -18.37 23.49
C LEU A 152 -2.10 -16.90 23.28
N ASN A 153 -0.90 -16.66 22.79
CA ASN A 153 -0.38 -15.33 22.53
C ASN A 153 -1.06 -14.70 21.29
N TYR A 154 -1.33 -13.39 21.32
CA TYR A 154 -1.57 -12.63 20.09
C TYR A 154 -0.26 -12.43 19.33
N GLY A 155 -0.28 -12.55 18.01
CA GLY A 155 0.68 -11.89 17.15
C GLY A 155 0.15 -10.49 16.83
N VAL A 156 0.92 -9.45 17.02
CA VAL A 156 0.50 -8.07 16.75
C VAL A 156 1.50 -7.38 15.86
N VAL A 157 1.01 -6.91 14.69
CA VAL A 157 1.82 -6.22 13.70
C VAL A 157 1.56 -4.72 13.78
N PHE A 158 2.62 -3.96 14.05
CA PHE A 158 2.58 -2.51 14.12
C PHE A 158 2.94 -1.92 12.76
N ALA A 159 1.99 -1.22 12.15
CA ALA A 159 2.16 -0.56 10.87
C ALA A 159 2.95 0.75 11.00
N PRO A 160 3.70 1.15 9.95
CA PRO A 160 4.30 2.48 9.90
C PRO A 160 3.21 3.54 9.67
N ARG A 161 3.50 4.77 10.07
CA ARG A 161 2.67 5.94 9.74
C ARG A 161 2.89 6.40 8.30
N ALA A 162 4.00 6.01 7.69
CA ALA A 162 4.28 6.25 6.28
C ALA A 162 3.37 5.40 5.40
N GLY A 163 2.68 6.03 4.45
CA GLY A 163 1.68 5.41 3.59
C GLY A 163 0.25 5.69 4.07
N HIS A 164 -0.72 5.38 3.22
CA HIS A 164 -2.12 5.74 3.45
C HIS A 164 -2.83 4.79 4.40
N HIS A 165 -2.53 3.53 4.28
CA HIS A 165 -3.24 2.44 4.94
C HIS A 165 -2.22 1.36 5.29
N SER A 166 -2.50 0.59 6.31
CA SER A 166 -1.60 -0.43 6.85
C SER A 166 -1.37 -1.64 5.93
N ASN A 167 -1.57 -1.48 4.63
CA ASN A 167 -1.54 -2.54 3.62
C ASN A 167 -0.32 -3.47 3.72
N ILE A 168 0.89 -2.89 3.90
CA ILE A 168 2.11 -3.71 4.03
C ILE A 168 2.14 -4.50 5.33
N ALA A 169 1.61 -3.95 6.43
CA ALA A 169 1.51 -4.62 7.71
C ALA A 169 0.42 -5.69 7.69
N GLU A 170 -0.75 -5.39 7.12
CA GLU A 170 -1.83 -6.35 6.94
C GLU A 170 -1.37 -7.59 6.18
N ARG A 171 -0.67 -7.40 5.06
CA ARG A 171 -0.19 -8.52 4.23
C ARG A 171 0.73 -9.47 5.00
N VAL A 172 1.64 -8.92 5.81
CA VAL A 172 2.50 -9.73 6.69
C VAL A 172 1.67 -10.43 7.75
N ALA A 173 0.74 -9.72 8.37
CA ALA A 173 -0.10 -10.27 9.43
C ALA A 173 -0.99 -11.41 8.92
N LEU A 174 -1.61 -11.26 7.73
CA LEU A 174 -2.39 -12.31 7.08
C LEU A 174 -1.54 -13.53 6.76
N PHE A 175 -0.33 -13.33 6.23
CA PHE A 175 0.58 -14.44 5.96
C PHE A 175 0.94 -15.22 7.24
N LEU A 176 1.29 -14.53 8.33
CA LEU A 176 1.61 -15.16 9.60
C LEU A 176 0.39 -15.88 10.20
N ARG A 177 -0.80 -15.28 10.10
CA ARG A 177 -2.07 -15.87 10.53
C ARG A 177 -2.33 -17.21 9.82
N ASP A 178 -2.21 -17.20 8.51
CA ASP A 178 -2.49 -18.36 7.66
C ASP A 178 -1.39 -19.45 7.76
N ASN A 179 -0.24 -19.09 8.38
CA ASN A 179 0.87 -20.01 8.67
C ASN A 179 1.01 -20.36 10.17
N GLY A 180 -0.09 -20.34 10.91
CA GLY A 180 -0.17 -20.94 12.24
C GLY A 180 -0.42 -19.99 13.41
N LEU A 181 -0.18 -18.67 13.24
CA LEU A 181 -0.50 -17.69 14.29
C LEU A 181 -1.95 -17.22 14.17
N THR A 182 -2.90 -18.13 14.36
CA THR A 182 -4.32 -17.92 14.11
C THR A 182 -4.96 -16.76 14.91
N ARG A 183 -4.28 -16.25 15.94
CA ARG A 183 -4.68 -15.09 16.75
C ARG A 183 -3.80 -13.90 16.43
N MET A 184 -4.29 -13.00 15.57
CA MET A 184 -3.51 -11.88 15.04
C MET A 184 -4.28 -10.56 15.13
N ALA A 185 -3.53 -9.48 15.37
CA ALA A 185 -4.03 -8.11 15.30
C ALA A 185 -3.07 -7.23 14.49
N VAL A 186 -3.61 -6.16 13.92
CA VAL A 186 -2.83 -5.10 13.25
C VAL A 186 -3.09 -3.78 13.94
N VAL A 187 -2.02 -3.06 14.22
CA VAL A 187 -2.07 -1.69 14.75
C VAL A 187 -1.96 -0.72 13.57
N GLU A 188 -3.07 -0.08 13.26
CA GLU A 188 -3.18 0.93 12.22
C GLU A 188 -2.90 2.32 12.81
N GLN A 189 -2.09 3.12 12.11
CA GLN A 189 -1.81 4.50 12.48
C GLN A 189 -2.88 5.43 11.91
N LYS A 190 -3.36 6.38 12.71
CA LYS A 190 -4.29 7.42 12.24
C LYS A 190 -3.54 8.56 11.56
N CYS A 191 -4.21 9.18 10.57
CA CYS A 191 -3.76 10.43 9.97
C CYS A 191 -3.83 11.58 11.01
N ALA A 192 -3.02 12.61 10.85
CA ALA A 192 -2.99 13.72 11.80
C ALA A 192 -4.36 14.41 11.97
N GLU A 193 -5.17 14.45 10.92
CA GLU A 193 -6.54 15.00 10.91
C GLU A 193 -7.50 14.21 11.80
N GLU A 194 -7.25 12.91 11.99
CA GLU A 194 -8.09 12.04 12.84
C GLU A 194 -7.67 12.07 14.33
N ILE A 195 -6.51 12.66 14.65
CA ILE A 195 -5.93 12.62 16.00
C ILE A 195 -6.37 13.84 16.79
N PRO A 196 -7.23 13.72 17.81
CA PRO A 196 -7.72 14.87 18.57
C PRO A 196 -6.56 15.62 19.26
N LEU A 197 -6.61 16.97 19.21
CA LEU A 197 -5.62 17.81 19.86
C LEU A 197 -5.73 17.76 21.40
N PHE A 198 -6.94 17.51 21.91
CA PHE A 198 -7.21 17.37 23.33
C PHE A 198 -7.89 16.04 23.62
N VAL A 199 -7.44 15.35 24.66
CA VAL A 199 -8.01 14.10 25.16
C VAL A 199 -8.24 14.27 26.67
N ASP A 200 -9.46 14.07 27.11
CA ASP A 200 -9.88 14.27 28.51
C ASP A 200 -9.45 15.64 29.08
N GLY A 201 -9.57 16.69 28.27
CA GLY A 201 -9.20 18.06 28.61
C GLY A 201 -7.70 18.37 28.59
N ASN A 202 -6.84 17.38 28.35
CA ASN A 202 -5.39 17.54 28.27
C ASN A 202 -4.92 17.58 26.82
N ARG A 203 -3.92 18.41 26.54
CA ARG A 203 -3.33 18.49 25.20
C ARG A 203 -2.57 17.21 24.85
N HIS A 204 -3.02 16.52 23.82
CA HIS A 204 -2.38 15.32 23.31
C HIS A 204 -1.30 15.67 22.29
N ARG A 205 -0.04 15.34 22.60
CA ARG A 205 1.12 15.78 21.81
C ARG A 205 1.31 15.01 20.52
N GLU A 206 1.01 13.70 20.54
CA GLU A 206 1.30 12.75 19.46
C GLU A 206 2.76 12.86 18.98
N ASP A 207 3.67 12.59 19.88
CA ASP A 207 5.12 12.54 19.71
C ASP A 207 5.64 11.11 19.94
N PHE A 208 6.95 10.92 19.99
CA PHE A 208 7.56 9.61 20.23
C PHE A 208 7.13 9.00 21.58
N GLU A 209 7.05 9.85 22.60
CA GLU A 209 6.69 9.41 23.96
C GLU A 209 5.24 8.98 24.05
N SER A 210 4.32 9.73 23.47
CA SER A 210 2.90 9.37 23.45
C SER A 210 2.64 8.09 22.63
N GLN A 211 3.40 7.87 21.55
CA GLN A 211 3.32 6.62 20.78
C GLN A 211 3.80 5.40 21.60
N VAL A 212 4.89 5.53 22.35
CA VAL A 212 5.37 4.47 23.24
C VAL A 212 4.32 4.12 24.29
N ASP A 213 3.63 5.12 24.84
CA ASP A 213 2.55 4.91 25.80
C ASP A 213 1.32 4.25 25.15
N GLN A 214 0.91 4.67 23.97
CA GLN A 214 -0.17 4.02 23.22
C GLN A 214 0.18 2.55 22.89
N TYR A 215 1.41 2.25 22.50
CA TYR A 215 1.87 0.87 22.27
C TYR A 215 1.80 0.02 23.55
N ARG A 216 2.16 0.59 24.71
CA ARG A 216 1.97 -0.05 26.01
C ARG A 216 0.51 -0.43 26.26
N GLN A 217 -0.41 0.53 26.04
CA GLN A 217 -1.86 0.29 26.22
C GLN A 217 -2.39 -0.84 25.30
N VAL A 218 -1.93 -0.87 24.04
CA VAL A 218 -2.24 -1.98 23.12
C VAL A 218 -1.81 -3.32 23.69
N LEU A 219 -0.57 -3.42 24.15
CA LEU A 219 0.00 -4.67 24.65
C LEU A 219 -0.65 -5.11 25.97
N GLU A 220 -0.99 -4.18 26.84
CA GLU A 220 -1.74 -4.45 28.08
C GLU A 220 -3.13 -5.02 27.78
N LEU A 221 -3.87 -4.42 26.81
CA LEU A 221 -5.15 -4.95 26.38
C LEU A 221 -5.04 -6.39 25.86
N LEU A 222 -4.09 -6.64 24.94
CA LEU A 222 -3.92 -7.96 24.36
C LEU A 222 -3.55 -9.02 25.39
N LYS A 223 -2.69 -8.65 26.36
CA LYS A 223 -2.36 -9.49 27.50
C LYS A 223 -3.56 -9.73 28.43
N LEU A 224 -4.36 -8.69 28.69
CA LEU A 224 -5.58 -8.82 29.50
C LEU A 224 -6.57 -9.81 28.85
N ARG A 225 -6.73 -9.75 27.54
CA ARG A 225 -7.67 -10.62 26.80
C ARG A 225 -7.26 -12.11 26.79
N THR A 226 -5.97 -12.40 26.90
CA THR A 226 -5.47 -13.78 26.75
C THR A 226 -4.82 -14.34 28.00
N GLY A 227 -4.42 -13.50 28.94
CA GLY A 227 -3.56 -13.85 30.07
C GLY A 227 -2.08 -14.00 29.68
N HIS A 228 -1.72 -13.82 28.39
CA HIS A 228 -0.39 -14.08 27.85
C HIS A 228 0.19 -12.84 27.13
N PRO A 229 1.52 -12.60 27.24
CA PRO A 229 2.18 -11.53 26.50
C PRO A 229 2.13 -11.78 24.98
N ALA A 230 2.15 -10.70 24.18
CA ALA A 230 2.02 -10.78 22.73
C ALA A 230 3.35 -11.02 22.02
N HIS A 231 3.33 -11.59 20.81
CA HIS A 231 4.42 -11.52 19.84
C HIS A 231 4.38 -10.16 19.13
N LEU A 232 5.42 -9.36 19.32
CA LEU A 232 5.52 -7.99 18.83
C LEU A 232 6.23 -7.99 17.48
N ILE A 233 5.60 -7.40 16.46
CA ILE A 233 6.12 -7.36 15.08
C ILE A 233 6.07 -5.94 14.57
N ALA A 234 7.22 -5.32 14.37
CA ALA A 234 7.35 -3.96 13.83
C ALA A 234 7.67 -3.99 12.34
N ILE A 235 6.88 -3.28 11.55
CA ILE A 235 7.12 -3.08 10.12
C ILE A 235 7.65 -1.67 9.90
N CYS A 236 8.93 -1.54 9.49
CA CYS A 236 9.59 -0.27 9.18
C CYS A 236 9.67 0.67 10.41
N GLN A 237 9.00 1.82 10.37
CA GLN A 237 9.11 2.93 11.34
C GLN A 237 8.85 2.57 12.82
N PRO A 238 7.89 1.70 13.19
CA PRO A 238 7.61 1.36 14.58
C PRO A 238 8.74 0.67 15.35
N GLY A 239 9.76 0.13 14.67
CA GLY A 239 10.80 -0.68 15.31
C GLY A 239 11.39 -0.08 16.58
N PRO A 240 12.02 1.10 16.51
CA PRO A 240 12.61 1.74 17.70
C PRO A 240 11.59 2.09 18.79
N LEU A 241 10.35 2.47 18.43
CA LEU A 241 9.29 2.78 19.38
C LEU A 241 8.82 1.53 20.12
N LEU A 242 8.54 0.46 19.39
CA LEU A 242 8.05 -0.79 19.95
C LEU A 242 9.12 -1.48 20.82
N LEU A 243 10.39 -1.41 20.38
CA LEU A 243 11.50 -1.90 21.17
C LEU A 243 11.65 -1.10 22.48
N SER A 244 11.48 0.23 22.41
CA SER A 244 11.50 1.09 23.60
C SER A 244 10.37 0.74 24.57
N THR A 245 9.18 0.48 24.04
CA THR A 245 8.03 0.01 24.85
C THR A 245 8.36 -1.30 25.57
N LEU A 246 8.98 -2.25 24.87
CA LEU A 246 9.32 -3.55 25.45
C LEU A 246 10.44 -3.47 26.48
N ILE A 247 11.44 -2.61 26.28
CA ILE A 247 12.49 -2.37 27.28
C ILE A 247 11.89 -1.83 28.58
N LEU A 248 10.91 -0.93 28.49
CA LEU A 248 10.23 -0.33 29.65
C LEU A 248 9.22 -1.27 30.29
N HIS A 249 8.63 -2.19 29.54
CA HIS A 249 7.53 -3.07 29.94
C HIS A 249 7.78 -4.51 29.44
N PRO A 250 8.84 -5.19 29.93
CA PRO A 250 9.26 -6.49 29.40
C PRO A 250 8.27 -7.63 29.66
N GLU A 251 7.33 -7.44 30.57
CA GLU A 251 6.25 -8.40 30.87
C GLU A 251 5.13 -8.42 29.81
N LEU A 252 5.13 -7.48 28.86
CA LEU A 252 4.11 -7.36 27.82
C LEU A 252 4.49 -8.09 26.53
N GLY A 253 5.76 -8.43 26.33
CA GLY A 253 6.24 -9.08 25.11
C GLY A 253 6.65 -10.52 25.31
N ARG A 254 6.16 -11.40 24.43
CA ARG A 254 6.60 -12.80 24.33
C ARG A 254 7.84 -12.93 23.45
N THR A 255 7.83 -12.27 22.32
CA THR A 255 8.96 -12.07 21.41
C THR A 255 8.93 -10.66 20.85
N PHE A 256 10.05 -10.16 20.36
CA PHE A 256 10.11 -8.95 19.57
C PHE A 256 10.69 -9.24 18.19
N GLY A 257 10.16 -8.59 17.16
CA GLY A 257 10.72 -8.66 15.83
C GLY A 257 10.53 -7.39 15.03
N SER A 258 11.48 -7.11 14.15
CA SER A 258 11.42 -5.96 13.25
C SER A 258 11.83 -6.33 11.83
N ALA A 259 11.16 -5.76 10.84
CA ALA A 259 11.49 -5.92 9.44
C ALA A 259 11.65 -4.55 8.77
N GLY A 260 12.77 -4.33 8.08
CA GLY A 260 13.07 -3.07 7.38
C GLY A 260 13.02 -1.83 8.30
N SER A 261 13.32 -2.00 9.59
CA SER A 261 13.25 -0.92 10.59
C SER A 261 14.62 -0.27 10.78
N PRO A 262 14.72 1.07 10.86
CA PRO A 262 15.98 1.77 11.11
C PRO A 262 16.38 1.66 12.59
N MET A 263 16.81 0.47 13.01
CA MET A 263 17.11 0.17 14.41
C MET A 263 18.47 0.71 14.86
N HIS A 264 19.49 0.58 13.99
CA HIS A 264 20.86 1.05 14.25
C HIS A 264 21.36 1.91 13.09
N THR A 265 20.97 3.17 13.06
CA THR A 265 21.18 4.09 11.92
C THR A 265 22.65 4.45 11.66
N GLU A 266 23.58 3.99 12.50
CA GLU A 266 25.04 4.18 12.34
C GLU A 266 25.77 2.91 11.89
N ALA A 267 25.09 1.77 11.85
CA ALA A 267 25.74 0.51 11.47
C ALA A 267 26.18 0.46 10.01
N GLU A 268 25.53 1.25 9.16
CA GLU A 268 25.80 1.29 7.73
C GLU A 268 25.38 2.65 7.16
N SER A 269 26.05 3.13 6.11
CA SER A 269 25.64 4.31 5.33
C SER A 269 24.31 4.04 4.62
N GLY A 270 23.43 5.04 4.60
CA GLY A 270 22.13 4.95 3.95
C GLY A 270 21.64 6.31 3.50
N ILE A 271 20.85 6.34 2.41
CA ILE A 271 20.40 7.60 1.80
C ILE A 271 19.72 8.53 2.81
N LEU A 272 18.80 7.99 3.62
CA LEU A 272 18.07 8.79 4.62
C LEU A 272 18.99 9.28 5.74
N THR A 273 19.84 8.43 6.28
CA THR A 273 20.72 8.79 7.39
C THR A 273 21.81 9.75 6.96
N ASP A 274 22.39 9.57 5.79
CA ASP A 274 23.42 10.45 5.23
C ASP A 274 22.83 11.82 4.86
N PHE A 275 21.61 11.83 4.32
CA PHE A 275 20.86 13.07 4.10
C PHE A 275 20.58 13.79 5.42
N ALA A 276 20.02 13.08 6.41
CA ALA A 276 19.67 13.68 7.70
C ALA A 276 20.90 14.32 8.37
N ARG A 277 22.04 13.61 8.39
CA ARG A 277 23.29 14.13 8.95
C ARG A 277 23.82 15.37 8.22
N ARG A 278 23.75 15.40 6.88
CA ARG A 278 24.16 16.55 6.07
C ARG A 278 23.23 17.75 6.23
N ALA A 279 21.92 17.50 6.28
CA ALA A 279 20.90 18.55 6.44
C ALA A 279 20.88 19.16 7.86
N GLY A 280 21.34 18.39 8.86
CA GLY A 280 21.46 18.81 10.25
C GLY A 280 20.17 18.70 11.06
N GLU A 281 20.31 18.87 12.38
CA GLU A 281 19.22 18.64 13.33
C GLU A 281 18.03 19.59 13.14
N ASP A 282 18.27 20.84 12.72
CA ASP A 282 17.23 21.84 12.53
C ASP A 282 16.48 21.72 11.19
N TYR A 283 16.90 20.80 10.32
CA TYR A 283 16.27 20.63 9.01
C TYR A 283 14.77 20.35 9.14
N ILE A 284 14.40 19.44 10.02
CA ILE A 284 12.99 19.04 10.18
C ILE A 284 12.13 20.18 10.71
N ASP A 285 12.68 21.02 11.61
CA ASP A 285 11.96 22.19 12.12
C ASP A 285 11.74 23.23 11.02
N ARG A 286 12.72 23.44 10.15
CA ARG A 286 12.56 24.29 8.95
C ARG A 286 11.50 23.75 7.99
N MET A 287 11.51 22.43 7.73
CA MET A 287 10.52 21.81 6.87
C MET A 287 9.10 21.93 7.43
N ILE A 288 8.93 21.77 8.74
CA ILE A 288 7.63 21.97 9.41
C ILE A 288 7.22 23.45 9.34
N ALA A 289 8.15 24.38 9.53
CA ALA A 289 7.85 25.83 9.48
C ALA A 289 7.45 26.31 8.09
N PHE A 290 8.04 25.75 7.01
CA PHE A 290 7.77 26.20 5.63
C PHE A 290 6.61 25.44 4.96
N PHE A 291 6.42 24.16 5.25
CA PHE A 291 5.48 23.29 4.56
C PHE A 291 4.45 22.64 5.49
N GLY A 292 4.61 22.83 6.81
CA GLY A 292 3.60 22.40 7.77
C GLY A 292 2.37 23.31 7.71
N HIS A 293 1.23 22.77 8.09
CA HIS A 293 -0.01 23.50 8.22
C HIS A 293 -0.72 23.10 9.51
N THR A 294 -1.60 23.97 9.96
CA THR A 294 -2.49 23.66 11.08
C THR A 294 -3.76 23.04 10.53
N ILE A 295 -4.20 21.95 11.13
CA ILE A 295 -5.41 21.24 10.72
C ILE A 295 -6.64 22.13 10.95
N ASP A 296 -7.54 22.17 9.97
CA ASP A 296 -8.75 22.96 9.96
C ASP A 296 -9.79 22.47 11.00
N GLU A 297 -10.76 23.35 11.30
CA GLU A 297 -11.73 23.17 12.41
C GLU A 297 -12.71 22.01 12.18
N ASP A 298 -12.90 21.54 10.97
CA ASP A 298 -13.82 20.45 10.59
C ASP A 298 -13.27 19.03 10.86
N HIS A 299 -12.04 18.95 11.38
CA HIS A 299 -11.37 17.67 11.69
C HIS A 299 -11.17 17.46 13.19
N ALA A 300 -11.11 16.19 13.62
CA ALA A 300 -10.81 15.85 15.01
C ALA A 300 -9.47 16.41 15.49
N GLY A 301 -8.49 16.53 14.58
CA GLY A 301 -7.17 17.07 14.82
C GLY A 301 -7.06 18.59 14.78
N ALA A 302 -8.18 19.33 14.73
CA ALA A 302 -8.21 20.79 14.59
C ALA A 302 -7.19 21.51 15.49
N GLY A 303 -6.44 22.46 14.91
CA GLY A 303 -5.39 23.20 15.61
C GLY A 303 -4.06 22.46 15.79
N ARG A 304 -3.93 21.20 15.33
CA ARG A 304 -2.67 20.45 15.37
C ARG A 304 -1.75 20.88 14.23
N LEU A 305 -0.50 21.19 14.56
CA LEU A 305 0.55 21.44 13.57
C LEU A 305 1.01 20.10 12.95
N THR A 306 1.10 20.07 11.64
CA THR A 306 1.47 18.89 10.86
C THR A 306 2.76 19.08 10.06
N TYR A 307 3.35 17.98 9.64
CA TYR A 307 4.29 17.89 8.52
C TYR A 307 3.55 17.28 7.32
N ASP A 308 3.69 17.92 6.18
CA ASP A 308 3.02 17.48 4.96
C ASP A 308 3.55 16.12 4.47
N GLY A 309 2.71 15.09 4.57
CA GLY A 309 3.05 13.73 4.16
C GLY A 309 3.37 13.59 2.67
N ARG A 310 2.88 14.50 1.82
CA ARG A 310 3.20 14.55 0.38
C ARG A 310 4.70 14.77 0.13
N LEU A 311 5.35 15.55 0.98
CA LEU A 311 6.80 15.76 0.90
C LEU A 311 7.59 14.47 1.19
N GLN A 312 7.09 13.64 2.10
CA GLN A 312 7.72 12.34 2.36
C GLN A 312 7.59 11.40 1.16
N VAL A 313 6.42 11.34 0.54
CA VAL A 313 6.21 10.53 -0.68
C VAL A 313 7.09 11.04 -1.82
N LEU A 314 7.20 12.36 -2.00
CA LEU A 314 8.13 12.96 -2.96
C LEU A 314 9.58 12.58 -2.67
N GLY A 315 9.97 12.57 -1.39
CA GLY A 315 11.28 12.07 -0.95
C GLY A 315 11.51 10.61 -1.36
N PHE A 316 10.53 9.74 -1.18
CA PHE A 316 10.62 8.33 -1.60
C PHE A 316 10.74 8.19 -3.12
N TYR A 317 10.01 8.97 -3.91
CA TYR A 317 10.20 9.02 -5.36
C TYR A 317 11.62 9.42 -5.75
N SER A 318 12.15 10.47 -5.11
CA SER A 318 13.49 10.98 -5.43
C SER A 318 14.62 9.98 -5.12
N MET A 319 14.46 9.14 -4.11
CA MET A 319 15.44 8.10 -3.74
C MET A 319 15.52 6.94 -4.74
N ALA A 320 14.47 6.69 -5.53
CA ALA A 320 14.38 5.58 -6.48
C ALA A 320 13.80 6.03 -7.83
N TRP A 321 14.09 7.26 -8.25
CA TRP A 321 13.48 7.89 -9.43
C TRP A 321 13.55 7.06 -10.70
N ASP A 322 14.74 6.52 -11.02
CA ASP A 322 14.93 5.70 -12.22
C ASP A 322 14.04 4.45 -12.23
N GLN A 323 13.90 3.81 -11.06
CA GLN A 323 13.04 2.63 -10.92
C GLN A 323 11.56 3.00 -11.06
N HIS A 324 11.12 4.11 -10.45
CA HIS A 324 9.75 4.58 -10.58
C HIS A 324 9.42 4.98 -12.02
N PHE A 325 10.33 5.70 -12.69
CA PHE A 325 10.17 6.09 -14.08
C PHE A 325 10.04 4.87 -15.02
N LYS A 326 10.89 3.86 -14.83
CA LYS A 326 10.79 2.59 -15.56
C LYS A 326 9.45 1.89 -15.32
N ASN A 327 9.01 1.85 -14.07
CA ASN A 327 7.73 1.25 -13.70
C ASN A 327 6.55 2.00 -14.32
N PHE A 328 6.56 3.33 -14.33
CA PHE A 328 5.53 4.15 -14.98
C PHE A 328 5.46 3.92 -16.48
N LYS A 329 6.62 3.85 -17.15
CA LYS A 329 6.68 3.56 -18.60
C LYS A 329 6.09 2.17 -18.90
N ASN A 330 6.44 1.16 -18.12
CA ASN A 330 5.91 -0.19 -18.27
C ASN A 330 4.40 -0.22 -18.02
N LEU A 331 3.94 0.39 -16.91
CA LEU A 331 2.54 0.45 -16.55
C LEU A 331 1.71 1.13 -17.65
N LEU A 332 2.15 2.29 -18.16
CA LEU A 332 1.47 2.97 -19.28
C LEU A 332 1.38 2.07 -20.50
N THR A 333 2.46 1.36 -20.84
CA THR A 333 2.48 0.43 -21.98
C THR A 333 1.48 -0.72 -21.78
N ASP A 334 1.47 -1.33 -20.60
CA ASP A 334 0.56 -2.42 -20.28
C ASP A 334 -0.90 -1.98 -20.30
N LEU A 335 -1.22 -0.80 -19.75
CA LEU A 335 -2.58 -0.23 -19.77
C LEU A 335 -3.05 0.07 -21.21
N LYS A 336 -2.16 0.59 -22.08
CA LYS A 336 -2.49 0.85 -23.50
C LYS A 336 -2.74 -0.42 -24.30
N ASN A 337 -2.14 -1.53 -23.92
CA ASN A 337 -2.29 -2.84 -24.56
C ASN A 337 -3.41 -3.70 -23.96
N GLY A 338 -4.12 -3.18 -22.96
CA GLY A 338 -5.10 -3.90 -22.16
C GLY A 338 -4.54 -4.31 -20.81
N GLU A 339 -5.29 -4.01 -19.76
CA GLU A 339 -4.84 -4.24 -18.39
C GLU A 339 -4.54 -5.72 -18.14
N ASN A 340 -3.28 -6.04 -17.85
CA ASN A 340 -2.85 -7.37 -17.42
C ASN A 340 -2.74 -7.46 -15.88
N LYS A 341 -2.42 -8.66 -15.35
CA LYS A 341 -2.28 -8.87 -13.90
C LYS A 341 -1.17 -8.00 -13.28
N ALA A 342 -0.07 -7.77 -14.00
CA ALA A 342 1.04 -6.94 -13.53
C ALA A 342 0.63 -5.47 -13.45
N ALA A 343 -0.07 -4.95 -14.46
CA ALA A 343 -0.61 -3.59 -14.48
C ALA A 343 -1.58 -3.35 -13.32
N ARG A 344 -2.50 -4.28 -13.05
CA ARG A 344 -3.41 -4.20 -11.89
C ARG A 344 -2.66 -4.09 -10.57
N HIS A 345 -1.66 -4.93 -10.35
CA HIS A 345 -0.85 -4.87 -9.14
C HIS A 345 -0.07 -3.55 -9.02
N GLN A 346 0.44 -3.02 -10.12
CA GLN A 346 1.13 -1.72 -10.12
C GLN A 346 0.16 -0.55 -9.90
N LYS A 347 -1.04 -0.57 -10.50
CA LYS A 347 -2.10 0.43 -10.23
C LYS A 347 -2.40 0.50 -8.73
N VAL A 348 -2.75 -0.62 -8.11
CA VAL A 348 -3.04 -0.70 -6.68
C VAL A 348 -1.86 -0.20 -5.84
N PHE A 349 -0.63 -0.53 -6.24
CA PHE A 349 0.55 -0.03 -5.54
C PHE A 349 0.67 1.49 -5.62
N TYR A 350 0.57 2.09 -6.81
CA TYR A 350 0.73 3.54 -6.95
C TYR A 350 -0.47 4.33 -6.41
N GLN A 351 -1.67 3.80 -6.45
CA GLN A 351 -2.82 4.37 -5.75
C GLN A 351 -2.54 4.48 -4.24
N TRP A 352 -2.06 3.41 -3.63
CA TRP A 352 -1.65 3.42 -2.23
C TRP A 352 -0.44 4.34 -1.98
N TYR A 353 0.58 4.28 -2.83
CA TYR A 353 1.84 5.02 -2.68
C TYR A 353 1.66 6.53 -2.81
N ASN A 354 0.76 6.99 -3.69
CA ASN A 354 0.47 8.41 -3.92
C ASN A 354 -0.42 9.02 -2.85
N THR A 355 -1.05 8.22 -2.02
CA THR A 355 -1.89 8.70 -0.93
C THR A 355 -1.04 8.91 0.31
N ALA A 356 -0.96 10.15 0.77
CA ALA A 356 -0.11 10.51 1.89
C ALA A 356 -0.94 10.81 3.15
N HIS A 357 -0.48 10.29 4.30
CA HIS A 357 -0.94 10.75 5.60
C HIS A 357 -0.10 11.92 6.06
N HIS A 358 -0.73 13.00 6.54
CA HIS A 358 -0.03 14.04 7.24
C HIS A 358 0.43 13.56 8.61
N PHE A 359 1.62 13.99 9.00
CA PHE A 359 2.22 13.59 10.27
C PHE A 359 1.99 14.65 11.33
N PRO A 360 1.64 14.30 12.57
CA PRO A 360 1.81 15.22 13.69
C PRO A 360 3.25 15.71 13.75
N ALA A 361 3.45 17.04 13.81
CA ALA A 361 4.77 17.65 13.79
C ALA A 361 5.70 17.14 14.91
N GLY A 362 5.14 16.85 16.09
CA GLY A 362 5.89 16.26 17.20
C GLY A 362 6.47 14.89 16.87
N PHE A 363 5.68 14.02 16.26
CA PHE A 363 6.09 12.67 15.90
C PHE A 363 7.22 12.65 14.86
N ILE A 364 7.07 13.41 13.77
CA ILE A 364 8.09 13.42 12.71
C ILE A 364 9.39 14.08 13.18
N ARG A 365 9.30 15.14 13.98
CA ARG A 365 10.45 15.82 14.61
C ARG A 365 11.24 14.84 15.48
N ASP A 366 10.56 14.15 16.36
CA ASP A 366 11.19 13.18 17.26
C ASP A 366 11.81 12.01 16.51
N THR A 367 11.11 11.47 15.51
CA THR A 367 11.64 10.40 14.65
C THR A 367 12.92 10.85 13.95
N TYR A 368 12.90 12.04 13.33
CA TYR A 368 14.07 12.58 12.64
C TYR A 368 15.26 12.77 13.60
N LYS A 369 15.04 13.48 14.71
CA LYS A 369 16.11 13.83 15.66
C LYS A 369 16.60 12.62 16.44
N LYS A 370 15.71 11.86 17.09
CA LYS A 370 16.09 10.77 18.00
C LYS A 370 16.61 9.52 17.26
N ILE A 371 16.05 9.20 16.08
CA ILE A 371 16.43 8.00 15.33
C ILE A 371 17.53 8.31 14.30
N PHE A 372 17.27 9.21 13.34
CA PHE A 372 18.18 9.42 12.21
C PHE A 372 19.42 10.27 12.55
N ILE A 373 19.30 11.28 13.42
CA ILE A 373 20.41 12.14 13.81
C ILE A 373 21.17 11.53 15.00
N GLN A 374 20.46 11.24 16.09
CA GLN A 374 21.08 10.95 17.38
C GLN A 374 21.34 9.45 17.58
N ASN A 375 20.67 8.57 16.83
CA ASN A 375 20.68 7.12 17.08
C ASN A 375 20.48 6.81 18.58
N ALA A 376 19.52 7.51 19.19
CA ALA A 376 19.46 7.72 20.63
C ALA A 376 19.25 6.41 21.42
N LEU A 377 18.47 5.45 20.87
CA LEU A 377 18.24 4.14 21.47
C LEU A 377 19.54 3.34 21.59
N ILE A 378 20.32 3.30 20.51
CA ILE A 378 21.59 2.56 20.46
C ILE A 378 22.66 3.22 21.33
N ARG A 379 22.70 4.54 21.33
CA ARG A 379 23.67 5.32 22.12
C ARG A 379 23.29 5.48 23.62
N GLY A 380 22.19 4.85 24.07
CA GLY A 380 21.71 4.97 25.45
C GLY A 380 21.27 6.37 25.86
N ARG A 381 20.93 7.23 24.89
CA ARG A 381 20.55 8.63 25.11
C ARG A 381 19.04 8.87 25.03
N LEU A 382 18.27 7.84 24.63
CA LEU A 382 16.82 7.95 24.53
C LEU A 382 16.21 8.07 25.93
N LYS A 383 15.29 9.03 26.09
CA LYS A 383 14.49 9.18 27.30
C LYS A 383 13.01 9.12 26.95
N ILE A 384 12.25 8.37 27.75
CA ILE A 384 10.78 8.33 27.74
C ILE A 384 10.32 8.77 29.13
N GLY A 385 9.75 9.96 29.23
CA GLY A 385 9.57 10.62 30.50
C GLY A 385 10.92 10.82 31.20
N ARG A 386 11.04 10.30 32.41
CA ARG A 386 12.28 10.34 33.20
C ARG A 386 13.14 9.08 33.06
N LYS A 387 12.67 8.04 32.34
CA LYS A 387 13.36 6.76 32.21
C LYS A 387 14.30 6.78 31.01
N ALA A 388 15.56 6.37 31.23
CA ALA A 388 16.50 6.12 30.14
C ALA A 388 16.16 4.78 29.46
N VAL A 389 16.24 4.75 28.14
CA VAL A 389 15.98 3.58 27.29
C VAL A 389 17.19 3.35 26.41
N ALA A 390 17.80 2.17 26.54
CA ALA A 390 18.98 1.79 25.77
C ALA A 390 18.86 0.34 25.30
N ILE A 391 19.46 0.01 24.18
CA ILE A 391 19.47 -1.36 23.63
C ILE A 391 20.11 -2.36 24.61
N GLU A 392 21.09 -1.93 25.38
CA GLU A 392 21.77 -2.72 26.43
C GLU A 392 20.81 -3.19 27.52
N ASN A 393 19.70 -2.49 27.72
CA ASN A 393 18.65 -2.85 28.69
C ASN A 393 17.63 -3.85 28.11
N TYR A 394 17.81 -4.32 26.89
CA TYR A 394 16.92 -5.33 26.31
C TYR A 394 16.97 -6.62 27.12
N PRO A 395 15.82 -7.17 27.54
CA PRO A 395 15.79 -8.37 28.38
C PRO A 395 16.15 -9.61 27.54
N ALA A 396 17.38 -10.14 27.70
CA ALA A 396 17.93 -11.26 26.93
C ALA A 396 17.07 -12.55 26.97
N ARG A 397 16.16 -12.68 27.98
CA ARG A 397 15.19 -13.77 28.02
C ARG A 397 14.08 -13.71 26.98
N ILE A 398 13.84 -12.53 26.38
CA ILE A 398 12.81 -12.35 25.35
C ILE A 398 13.44 -12.61 23.97
N PRO A 399 12.99 -13.65 23.23
CA PRO A 399 13.52 -13.95 21.93
C PRO A 399 13.29 -12.80 20.94
N ILE A 400 14.27 -12.57 20.06
CA ILE A 400 14.29 -11.45 19.12
C ILE A 400 14.58 -11.93 17.70
N TRP A 401 13.89 -11.33 16.71
CA TRP A 401 14.26 -11.49 15.32
C TRP A 401 14.36 -10.14 14.60
N ALA A 402 15.20 -10.09 13.57
CA ALA A 402 15.30 -8.92 12.72
C ALA A 402 15.49 -9.34 11.25
N MET A 403 14.86 -8.56 10.34
CA MET A 403 14.91 -8.78 8.90
C MET A 403 15.30 -7.50 8.17
N GLY A 404 16.31 -7.58 7.30
CA GLY A 404 16.76 -6.51 6.41
C GLY A 404 16.79 -6.96 4.96
N GLY A 405 16.60 -6.02 4.03
CA GLY A 405 16.72 -6.25 2.59
C GLY A 405 18.11 -5.88 2.11
N THR A 406 18.76 -6.76 1.33
CA THR A 406 20.12 -6.49 0.80
C THR A 406 20.14 -5.36 -0.23
N ALA A 407 18.99 -5.04 -0.83
CA ALA A 407 18.79 -3.91 -1.74
C ALA A 407 17.90 -2.81 -1.13
N ASP A 408 17.76 -2.79 0.19
CA ASP A 408 16.99 -1.77 0.90
C ASP A 408 17.81 -0.49 1.05
N HIS A 409 17.37 0.58 0.38
CA HIS A 409 18.02 1.89 0.42
C HIS A 409 17.39 2.85 1.46
N ILE A 410 16.25 2.47 2.06
CA ILE A 410 15.56 3.24 3.11
C ILE A 410 16.13 2.87 4.48
N ALA A 411 16.13 1.57 4.80
CA ALA A 411 16.76 1.02 5.99
C ALA A 411 17.76 -0.06 5.56
N PRO A 412 19.00 0.31 5.24
CA PRO A 412 20.03 -0.62 4.79
C PRO A 412 20.17 -1.84 5.70
N PRO A 413 20.63 -2.99 5.18
CA PRO A 413 20.56 -4.26 5.90
C PRO A 413 21.17 -4.23 7.30
N LEU A 414 22.36 -3.63 7.48
CA LEU A 414 22.96 -3.55 8.81
C LEU A 414 22.25 -2.54 9.72
N GLN A 415 21.64 -1.50 9.18
CA GLN A 415 20.77 -0.63 9.99
C GLN A 415 19.55 -1.39 10.53
N ALA A 416 19.00 -2.31 9.75
CA ALA A 416 17.84 -3.10 10.14
C ALA A 416 18.18 -4.23 11.13
N VAL A 417 19.33 -4.90 11.00
CA VAL A 417 19.64 -6.09 11.80
C VAL A 417 20.82 -5.94 12.77
N GLY A 418 21.62 -4.87 12.66
CA GLY A 418 22.87 -4.70 13.45
C GLY A 418 22.65 -4.53 14.95
N HIS A 419 21.49 -4.06 15.37
CA HIS A 419 21.12 -3.95 16.78
C HIS A 419 21.13 -5.31 17.51
N LEU A 420 20.98 -6.43 16.80
CA LEU A 420 21.06 -7.76 17.37
C LEU A 420 22.43 -8.06 18.01
N ASP A 421 23.50 -7.46 17.49
CA ASP A 421 24.86 -7.67 17.98
C ASP A 421 25.16 -6.89 19.26
N LEU A 422 24.29 -5.94 19.60
CA LEU A 422 24.43 -5.07 20.78
C LEU A 422 23.68 -5.59 22.02
N ILE A 423 22.96 -6.71 21.86
CA ILE A 423 22.27 -7.36 22.99
C ILE A 423 23.21 -8.45 23.54
N PRO A 424 23.81 -8.21 24.70
CA PRO A 424 24.71 -9.20 25.33
C PRO A 424 23.92 -10.43 25.79
N GLU A 425 24.61 -11.51 26.07
CA GLU A 425 24.10 -12.69 26.78
C GLU A 425 22.87 -13.38 26.19
N MET A 426 22.42 -12.99 24.99
CA MET A 426 21.27 -13.63 24.38
C MET A 426 21.63 -15.00 23.81
N PRO A 427 20.93 -16.08 24.23
CA PRO A 427 21.13 -17.42 23.66
C PRO A 427 20.90 -17.44 22.14
N ALA A 428 21.72 -18.19 21.41
CA ALA A 428 21.66 -18.24 19.96
C ALA A 428 20.28 -18.68 19.41
N GLN A 429 19.61 -19.61 20.10
CA GLN A 429 18.25 -20.06 19.74
C GLN A 429 17.19 -18.98 19.92
N ASN A 430 17.46 -17.93 20.70
CA ASN A 430 16.56 -16.81 20.93
C ASN A 430 16.80 -15.65 19.97
N ARG A 431 17.76 -15.79 19.02
CA ARG A 431 18.11 -14.76 18.06
C ARG A 431 17.95 -15.27 16.63
N LEU A 432 17.11 -14.59 15.82
CA LEU A 432 16.96 -14.90 14.41
C LEU A 432 17.29 -13.66 13.55
N ARG A 433 18.34 -13.77 12.73
CA ARG A 433 18.74 -12.74 11.76
C ARG A 433 18.40 -13.21 10.36
N LEU A 434 17.72 -12.35 9.59
CA LEU A 434 17.32 -12.63 8.22
C LEU A 434 17.78 -11.50 7.28
N LEU A 435 18.54 -11.85 6.25
CA LEU A 435 18.88 -10.96 5.15
C LEU A 435 18.19 -11.47 3.89
N CYS A 436 17.32 -10.63 3.32
CA CYS A 436 16.50 -10.97 2.17
C CYS A 436 17.04 -10.30 0.91
N ASP A 437 17.05 -11.02 -0.20
CA ASP A 437 17.34 -10.45 -1.52
C ASP A 437 16.11 -9.64 -2.01
N ALA A 438 15.93 -8.44 -1.45
CA ALA A 438 14.80 -7.56 -1.70
C ALA A 438 15.15 -6.10 -1.35
N GLY A 439 14.50 -5.15 -2.03
CA GLY A 439 14.42 -3.76 -1.59
C GLY A 439 13.34 -3.56 -0.52
N HIS A 440 13.23 -2.34 0.02
CA HIS A 440 12.35 -2.03 1.16
C HIS A 440 10.92 -2.54 1.01
N MET A 441 10.23 -2.15 -0.06
CA MET A 441 8.86 -2.58 -0.31
C MET A 441 8.75 -4.08 -0.60
N GLY A 442 9.81 -4.67 -1.17
CA GLY A 442 9.89 -6.11 -1.43
C GLY A 442 9.86 -6.96 -0.16
N LEU A 443 10.37 -6.44 0.97
CA LEU A 443 10.32 -7.12 2.26
C LEU A 443 8.89 -7.46 2.71
N PHE A 444 7.91 -6.66 2.33
CA PHE A 444 6.53 -6.80 2.82
C PHE A 444 5.56 -7.27 1.74
N ARG A 445 5.89 -7.07 0.45
CA ARG A 445 4.98 -7.31 -0.67
C ARG A 445 5.36 -8.49 -1.54
N SER A 446 6.64 -8.90 -1.55
CA SER A 446 7.10 -10.02 -2.38
C SER A 446 6.59 -11.35 -1.84
N GLN A 447 5.83 -12.10 -2.67
CA GLN A 447 5.38 -13.44 -2.32
C GLN A 447 6.56 -14.37 -1.98
N ARG A 448 7.67 -14.27 -2.74
CA ARG A 448 8.91 -15.01 -2.46
C ARG A 448 9.48 -14.70 -1.08
N VAL A 449 9.44 -13.44 -0.64
CA VAL A 449 9.92 -13.05 0.70
C VAL A 449 9.00 -13.60 1.77
N LEU A 450 7.69 -13.49 1.59
CA LEU A 450 6.70 -14.05 2.51
C LEU A 450 6.93 -15.56 2.69
N GLU A 451 6.97 -16.32 1.60
CA GLU A 451 7.10 -17.78 1.65
C GLU A 451 8.45 -18.26 2.19
N LYS A 452 9.54 -17.59 1.83
CA LYS A 452 10.89 -18.03 2.21
C LYS A 452 11.31 -17.55 3.60
N TYR A 453 11.01 -16.30 3.94
CA TYR A 453 11.57 -15.67 5.14
C TYR A 453 10.52 -15.51 6.26
N TYR A 454 9.29 -15.05 5.96
CA TYR A 454 8.27 -14.97 7.00
C TYR A 454 7.75 -16.34 7.45
N ARG A 455 7.91 -17.40 6.66
CA ARG A 455 7.69 -18.77 7.16
C ARG A 455 8.66 -19.09 8.31
N ARG A 456 9.94 -18.73 8.17
CA ARG A 456 10.92 -18.90 9.25
C ARG A 456 10.60 -18.03 10.47
N VAL A 457 10.03 -16.85 10.25
CA VAL A 457 9.50 -16.01 11.33
C VAL A 457 8.33 -16.70 12.01
N ALA A 458 7.37 -17.24 11.26
CA ALA A 458 6.24 -17.99 11.83
C ALA A 458 6.72 -19.17 12.69
N ASP A 459 7.66 -19.98 12.19
CA ASP A 459 8.25 -21.10 12.92
C ASP A 459 8.95 -20.63 14.21
N PHE A 460 9.71 -19.51 14.13
CA PHE A 460 10.35 -18.91 15.30
C PHE A 460 9.32 -18.46 16.33
N LEU A 461 8.26 -17.76 15.92
CA LEU A 461 7.20 -17.30 16.82
C LEU A 461 6.46 -18.48 17.46
N MET A 462 6.12 -19.50 16.67
CA MET A 462 5.47 -20.72 17.18
C MET A 462 6.34 -21.48 18.17
N THR A 463 7.66 -21.56 17.94
CA THR A 463 8.59 -22.21 18.88
C THR A 463 8.60 -21.53 20.25
N HIS A 464 8.40 -20.22 20.27
CA HIS A 464 8.40 -19.42 21.49
C HIS A 464 7.00 -19.11 22.03
N SER A 465 5.93 -19.73 21.51
CA SER A 465 4.55 -19.49 21.92
C SER A 465 4.15 -20.28 23.18
N ASP A 466 3.16 -19.74 23.88
CA ASP A 466 2.44 -20.44 24.93
C ASP A 466 1.27 -21.22 24.30
N TYR A 467 1.15 -22.50 24.60
CA TYR A 467 0.14 -23.38 24.03
C TYR A 467 -0.95 -23.73 25.04
N ALA A 468 -2.20 -23.79 24.58
CA ALA A 468 -3.29 -24.41 25.33
C ALA A 468 -2.90 -25.86 25.65
N ASN A 469 -3.04 -26.26 26.92
CA ASN A 469 -2.57 -27.52 27.48
C ASN A 469 -2.56 -28.67 26.45
N ARG A 470 -1.37 -29.18 26.14
CA ARG A 470 -1.24 -30.55 25.68
C ARG A 470 -1.67 -31.43 26.84
N LYS A 471 -2.91 -31.96 26.86
CA LYS A 471 -3.15 -33.22 27.52
C LYS A 471 -2.16 -34.20 26.87
N PHE A 472 -1.13 -34.60 27.61
CA PHE A 472 -0.29 -35.70 27.18
C PHE A 472 -1.20 -36.91 27.08
N CYS A 473 -1.55 -37.30 25.82
CA CYS A 473 -2.00 -38.64 25.56
C CYS A 473 -0.74 -39.49 25.63
N TYR A 474 -0.58 -40.19 26.74
CA TYR A 474 0.31 -41.34 26.87
C TYR A 474 -0.28 -42.48 26.06
#